data_6aaf7e0b94e91236de733a208f823db1
#
_entry.id   6aaf7e0b94e91236de733a208f823db1
#
_cell.length_a   1.000
_cell.length_b   1.000
_cell.length_c   1.000
_cell.angle_alpha   90.00
_cell.angle_beta   90.00
_cell.angle_gamma   90.00
#
_symmetry.space_group_name_H-M   'P 1'
#
loop_
_entity.id
_entity.type
_entity.pdbx_description
1 polymer ?
#
loop_
_entity_poly.entity_id
_entity_poly.type
_entity_poly.pdbx_seq_one_letter_code
_entity_poly.pdbx_strand_id
1 'polypeptide(L)'
;STPIKSSAASDVYKRQGHQGVWAVGFTNGDYASVMASAPNRDLRRRLYEAYTSRCMDGKYDNRQLSVDIVNLRLERARMLGYENYAAYTLETNMAGTPEKVRELLLPLKDAAAGKGRAERAELEAFAVKYERDSAFRLEPWDVAFYSGKLRKAKFGSELGRMRNYLLFDNVLNDGVFYVANRLFGITLTQRTDIPVFHPDVLTFEAKDAEGRPLGLLYLDCFVRKGKRGGAWCSRLRGYSCAGEREVLPLVTISCNFSRAAEGRPKLLSTSEVKTLFHEFGHALAGFLSRGPYPQVTGSFPRDMVELPSQLNEHWAWEPEVMKHYARDYETGRPIPDALIAKFKESENFLKGLYLTDFYATALLDLEWHTVLRPVEGCDVAAFERAFLKRYDFPEHTALRFRTTYYNHIFASSYPAQYYSYTWSAVLDTDAFAAFTGTGDIFDSETARRYRRHILTEAGYDEPMAQYVRFRGAVPDVKPLMRRY
;
A
#
# COMPACT_ATOMS: atom_id res chain seq x y z
N SER A 1 31.90 -4.74 -11.96
CA SER A 1 30.73 -3.87 -11.77
C SER A 1 29.91 -3.87 -13.06
N THR A 2 28.82 -4.62 -13.07
CA THR A 2 27.89 -4.69 -14.19
C THR A 2 27.08 -3.37 -14.21
N PRO A 3 27.07 -2.61 -15.29
CA PRO A 3 26.29 -1.40 -15.36
C PRO A 3 24.79 -1.77 -15.29
N ILE A 4 24.06 -1.05 -14.45
CA ILE A 4 22.59 -1.11 -14.38
C ILE A 4 22.09 -0.69 -15.78
N LYS A 5 21.54 -1.64 -16.55
CA LYS A 5 20.94 -1.33 -17.84
C LYS A 5 19.75 -0.42 -17.64
N SER A 6 19.77 0.69 -18.35
CA SER A 6 18.87 1.81 -18.24
C SER A 6 17.38 1.45 -18.42
N SER A 7 16.54 2.13 -17.66
CA SER A 7 15.11 2.25 -17.87
C SER A 7 14.78 2.89 -19.22
N ALA A 8 13.53 2.77 -19.68
CA ALA A 8 13.04 3.40 -20.91
C ALA A 8 13.36 4.93 -20.99
N ALA A 9 13.50 5.62 -19.85
CA ALA A 9 13.90 7.01 -19.76
C ALA A 9 15.33 7.26 -20.30
N SER A 10 16.29 6.36 -20.03
CA SER A 10 17.65 6.44 -20.55
C SER A 10 17.71 6.30 -22.07
N ASP A 11 16.84 5.45 -22.65
CA ASP A 11 16.79 5.30 -24.10
C ASP A 11 16.18 6.53 -24.79
N VAL A 12 15.20 7.19 -24.16
CA VAL A 12 14.65 8.47 -24.60
C VAL A 12 15.73 9.57 -24.53
N TYR A 13 16.51 9.61 -23.45
CA TYR A 13 17.57 10.60 -23.25
C TYR A 13 18.70 10.44 -24.28
N LYS A 14 19.10 9.21 -24.60
CA LYS A 14 20.05 8.90 -25.68
C LYS A 14 19.54 9.34 -27.04
N ARG A 15 18.24 9.16 -27.33
CA ARG A 15 17.59 9.62 -28.56
C ARG A 15 17.55 11.14 -28.70
N GLN A 16 17.69 11.87 -27.59
CA GLN A 16 17.79 13.34 -27.56
C GLN A 16 19.25 13.84 -27.72
N GLY A 17 20.18 13.00 -28.06
CA GLY A 17 21.58 13.39 -28.34
C GLY A 17 22.54 13.33 -27.15
N HIS A 18 22.09 12.86 -25.98
CA HIS A 18 22.93 12.75 -24.77
C HIS A 18 23.64 11.41 -24.72
N GLN A 19 24.66 11.20 -25.57
CA GLN A 19 25.43 9.96 -25.58
C GLN A 19 26.39 9.89 -24.39
N GLY A 20 26.53 8.69 -23.80
CA GLY A 20 27.45 8.45 -22.68
C GLY A 20 26.98 8.94 -21.32
N VAL A 21 25.76 9.49 -21.21
CA VAL A 21 25.15 9.97 -19.96
C VAL A 21 23.97 9.09 -19.56
N TRP A 22 23.85 8.82 -18.27
CA TRP A 22 22.74 8.07 -17.71
C TRP A 22 21.69 9.01 -17.14
N ALA A 23 20.44 8.91 -17.57
CA ALA A 23 19.33 9.63 -16.97
C ALA A 23 18.68 8.78 -15.88
N VAL A 24 18.45 9.40 -14.72
CA VAL A 24 17.65 8.84 -13.62
C VAL A 24 16.35 9.58 -13.57
N GLY A 25 15.23 8.88 -13.75
CA GLY A 25 13.89 9.45 -13.63
C GLY A 25 13.47 9.63 -12.16
N PHE A 26 12.40 10.40 -11.95
CA PHE A 26 11.77 10.57 -10.64
C PHE A 26 10.58 9.64 -10.41
N THR A 27 10.54 8.49 -11.10
CA THR A 27 9.60 7.43 -10.69
C THR A 27 10.03 6.87 -9.33
N ASN A 28 9.09 6.36 -8.56
CA ASN A 28 9.41 5.75 -7.26
C ASN A 28 10.45 4.62 -7.40
N GLY A 29 10.36 3.83 -8.47
CA GLY A 29 11.27 2.72 -8.73
C GLY A 29 12.69 3.18 -9.07
N ASP A 30 12.83 4.17 -9.97
CA ASP A 30 14.13 4.72 -10.35
C ASP A 30 14.85 5.35 -9.14
N TYR A 31 14.12 6.23 -8.43
CA TYR A 31 14.62 6.87 -7.22
C TYR A 31 15.07 5.85 -6.16
N ALA A 32 14.18 4.92 -5.79
CA ALA A 32 14.49 3.91 -4.77
C ALA A 32 15.69 3.03 -5.15
N SER A 33 15.79 2.64 -6.44
CA SER A 33 16.88 1.83 -6.95
C SER A 33 18.24 2.52 -6.81
N VAL A 34 18.33 3.80 -7.19
CA VAL A 34 19.58 4.57 -7.09
C VAL A 34 19.92 4.86 -5.63
N MET A 35 18.95 5.27 -4.81
CA MET A 35 19.17 5.53 -3.39
C MET A 35 19.66 4.30 -2.64
N ALA A 36 19.18 3.11 -2.99
CA ALA A 36 19.59 1.86 -2.35
C ALA A 36 20.95 1.31 -2.84
N SER A 37 21.38 1.64 -4.08
CA SER A 37 22.49 0.97 -4.72
C SER A 37 23.71 1.85 -5.05
N ALA A 38 23.51 3.17 -5.23
CA ALA A 38 24.59 4.07 -5.66
C ALA A 38 25.64 4.27 -4.55
N PRO A 39 26.90 3.90 -4.76
CA PRO A 39 27.96 4.08 -3.74
C PRO A 39 28.37 5.56 -3.57
N ASN A 40 28.18 6.38 -4.60
CA ASN A 40 28.51 7.81 -4.54
C ASN A 40 27.51 8.56 -3.66
N ARG A 41 27.96 9.04 -2.50
CA ARG A 41 27.15 9.75 -1.49
C ARG A 41 26.63 11.09 -2.02
N ASP A 42 27.44 11.83 -2.76
CA ASP A 42 27.02 13.13 -3.35
C ASP A 42 25.92 12.93 -4.39
N LEU A 43 25.99 11.88 -5.21
CA LEU A 43 24.91 11.54 -6.12
C LEU A 43 23.59 11.25 -5.38
N ARG A 44 23.65 10.48 -4.28
CA ARG A 44 22.46 10.21 -3.45
C ARG A 44 21.91 11.50 -2.85
N ARG A 45 22.79 12.38 -2.30
CA ARG A 45 22.38 13.69 -1.74
C ARG A 45 21.66 14.54 -2.80
N ARG A 46 22.27 14.75 -3.96
CA ARG A 46 21.69 15.53 -5.05
C ARG A 46 20.38 14.98 -5.54
N LEU A 47 20.26 13.66 -5.68
CA LEU A 47 19.03 13.00 -6.09
C LEU A 47 17.94 13.13 -5.01
N TYR A 48 18.30 12.99 -3.73
CA TYR A 48 17.38 13.17 -2.59
C TYR A 48 16.84 14.62 -2.57
N GLU A 49 17.72 15.60 -2.63
CA GLU A 49 17.34 17.03 -2.64
C GLU A 49 16.39 17.34 -3.81
N ALA A 50 16.75 16.90 -5.02
CA ALA A 50 15.91 17.10 -6.20
C ALA A 50 14.56 16.36 -6.10
N TYR A 51 14.54 15.14 -5.52
CA TYR A 51 13.32 14.38 -5.35
C TYR A 51 12.39 14.98 -4.30
N THR A 52 12.92 15.49 -3.19
CA THR A 52 12.12 16.03 -2.07
C THR A 52 11.72 17.49 -2.28
N SER A 53 12.33 18.21 -3.25
CA SER A 53 11.94 19.56 -3.66
C SER A 53 11.05 19.60 -4.92
N ARG A 54 10.52 18.45 -5.35
CA ARG A 54 9.65 18.40 -6.53
C ARG A 54 8.44 19.33 -6.37
N CYS A 55 8.09 19.98 -7.47
CA CYS A 55 6.94 20.87 -7.55
C CYS A 55 6.99 22.05 -6.54
N MET A 56 8.20 22.49 -6.18
CA MET A 56 8.43 23.66 -5.31
C MET A 56 8.92 24.88 -6.08
N ASP A 57 9.11 24.78 -7.40
CA ASP A 57 9.55 25.86 -8.26
C ASP A 57 9.13 25.66 -9.73
N GLY A 58 9.42 26.68 -10.57
CA GLY A 58 9.25 26.63 -12.01
C GLY A 58 7.80 26.41 -12.48
N LYS A 59 7.65 25.81 -13.64
CA LYS A 59 6.36 25.60 -14.31
C LYS A 59 5.38 24.74 -13.51
N TYR A 60 5.89 23.86 -12.69
CA TYR A 60 5.10 22.88 -11.94
C TYR A 60 5.08 23.17 -10.42
N ASP A 61 5.26 24.43 -10.04
CA ASP A 61 5.15 24.86 -8.65
C ASP A 61 3.72 24.68 -8.12
N ASN A 62 3.57 23.80 -7.16
CA ASN A 62 2.27 23.48 -6.54
C ASN A 62 2.06 24.14 -5.16
N ARG A 63 2.99 24.99 -4.70
CA ARG A 63 2.89 25.56 -3.34
C ARG A 63 1.62 26.37 -3.18
N GLN A 64 1.39 27.37 -4.04
CA GLN A 64 0.18 28.19 -3.98
C GLN A 64 -1.08 27.37 -4.27
N LEU A 65 -1.03 26.51 -5.28
CA LEU A 65 -2.16 25.64 -5.63
C LEU A 65 -2.60 24.74 -4.46
N SER A 66 -1.66 24.21 -3.68
CA SER A 66 -1.97 23.41 -2.50
C SER A 66 -2.70 24.22 -1.43
N VAL A 67 -2.25 25.45 -1.18
CA VAL A 67 -2.90 26.37 -0.24
C VAL A 67 -4.29 26.78 -0.73
N ASP A 68 -4.45 27.11 -2.00
CA ASP A 68 -5.74 27.46 -2.61
C ASP A 68 -6.76 26.32 -2.47
N ILE A 69 -6.34 25.08 -2.73
CA ILE A 69 -7.18 23.91 -2.58
C ILE A 69 -7.64 23.74 -1.11
N VAL A 70 -6.73 23.89 -0.14
CA VAL A 70 -7.07 23.80 1.29
C VAL A 70 -8.06 24.88 1.68
N ASN A 71 -7.85 26.13 1.24
CA ASN A 71 -8.73 27.26 1.54
C ASN A 71 -10.14 27.06 0.94
N LEU A 72 -10.23 26.61 -0.32
CA LEU A 72 -11.52 26.28 -0.96
C LEU A 72 -12.24 25.13 -0.24
N ARG A 73 -11.49 24.14 0.25
CA ARG A 73 -12.07 23.05 1.06
C ARG A 73 -12.61 23.55 2.39
N LEU A 74 -11.91 24.45 3.06
CA LEU A 74 -12.37 25.09 4.29
C LEU A 74 -13.65 25.89 4.02
N GLU A 75 -13.67 26.70 2.96
CA GLU A 75 -14.86 27.47 2.55
C GLU A 75 -16.05 26.54 2.29
N ARG A 76 -15.85 25.50 1.50
CA ARG A 76 -16.89 24.48 1.24
C ARG A 76 -17.43 23.86 2.51
N ALA A 77 -16.56 23.45 3.45
CA ALA A 77 -16.98 22.86 4.70
C ALA A 77 -17.85 23.82 5.52
N ARG A 78 -17.45 25.10 5.60
CA ARG A 78 -18.22 26.14 6.30
C ARG A 78 -19.57 26.43 5.68
N MET A 79 -19.65 26.44 4.35
CA MET A 79 -20.93 26.58 3.63
C MET A 79 -21.89 25.43 3.97
N LEU A 80 -21.36 24.27 4.34
CA LEU A 80 -22.14 23.08 4.74
C LEU A 80 -22.34 22.99 6.26
N GLY A 81 -21.91 23.99 7.05
CA GLY A 81 -22.12 24.04 8.50
C GLY A 81 -21.03 23.38 9.34
N TYR A 82 -19.91 22.95 8.74
CA TYR A 82 -18.78 22.33 9.46
C TYR A 82 -17.68 23.35 9.77
N GLU A 83 -16.99 23.19 10.89
CA GLU A 83 -15.92 24.08 11.30
C GLU A 83 -14.67 24.00 10.42
N ASN A 84 -14.38 22.82 9.88
CA ASN A 84 -13.25 22.53 8.98
C ASN A 84 -13.56 21.38 8.04
N TYR A 85 -12.67 21.16 7.06
CA TYR A 85 -12.88 20.14 6.03
C TYR A 85 -12.79 18.71 6.57
N ALA A 86 -11.93 18.48 7.57
CA ALA A 86 -11.82 17.15 8.17
C ALA A 86 -13.13 16.76 8.90
N ALA A 87 -13.75 17.67 9.66
CA ALA A 87 -15.04 17.42 10.29
C ALA A 87 -16.12 17.05 9.27
N TYR A 88 -16.21 17.78 8.14
CA TYR A 88 -17.11 17.46 7.04
C TYR A 88 -16.87 16.08 6.44
N THR A 89 -15.61 15.77 6.18
CA THR A 89 -15.26 14.53 5.45
C THR A 89 -15.37 13.29 6.33
N LEU A 90 -15.04 13.41 7.62
CA LEU A 90 -14.99 12.30 8.55
C LEU A 90 -16.37 11.87 9.09
N GLU A 91 -17.39 12.72 8.96
CA GLU A 91 -18.74 12.40 9.44
C GLU A 91 -19.28 11.05 8.95
N THR A 92 -18.95 10.69 7.70
CA THR A 92 -19.41 9.44 7.08
C THR A 92 -18.42 8.28 7.22
N ASN A 93 -17.34 8.48 7.97
CA ASN A 93 -16.32 7.46 8.23
C ASN A 93 -16.50 6.82 9.61
N MET A 94 -15.88 5.66 9.85
CA MET A 94 -15.94 4.98 11.16
C MET A 94 -15.33 5.84 12.28
N ALA A 95 -14.29 6.62 11.99
CA ALA A 95 -13.67 7.54 12.94
C ALA A 95 -14.62 8.67 13.35
N GLY A 96 -15.44 9.17 12.44
CA GLY A 96 -16.45 10.20 12.69
C GLY A 96 -15.89 11.60 12.95
N THR A 97 -14.77 11.75 13.65
CA THR A 97 -14.20 13.06 14.01
C THR A 97 -12.67 13.10 13.89
N PRO A 98 -12.07 14.31 13.70
CA PRO A 98 -10.62 14.48 13.70
C PRO A 98 -9.95 14.08 15.01
N GLU A 99 -10.64 14.23 16.14
CA GLU A 99 -10.16 13.88 17.49
C GLU A 99 -9.93 12.37 17.59
N LYS A 100 -10.90 11.56 17.17
CA LYS A 100 -10.75 10.09 17.15
C LYS A 100 -9.61 9.62 16.24
N VAL A 101 -9.37 10.34 15.13
CA VAL A 101 -8.21 10.06 14.29
C VAL A 101 -6.90 10.34 15.04
N ARG A 102 -6.84 11.46 15.79
CA ARG A 102 -5.66 11.77 16.62
C ARG A 102 -5.48 10.79 17.77
N GLU A 103 -6.57 10.39 18.44
CA GLU A 103 -6.56 9.38 19.51
C GLU A 103 -5.97 8.07 19.04
N LEU A 104 -6.20 7.67 17.77
CA LEU A 104 -5.58 6.50 17.17
C LEU A 104 -4.11 6.75 16.81
N LEU A 105 -3.83 7.84 16.09
CA LEU A 105 -2.52 8.03 15.46
C LEU A 105 -1.42 8.43 16.44
N LEU A 106 -1.72 9.23 17.48
CA LEU A 106 -0.70 9.77 18.38
C LEU A 106 0.02 8.68 19.19
N PRO A 107 -0.65 7.73 19.85
CA PRO A 107 0.03 6.65 20.56
C PRO A 107 0.86 5.76 19.62
N LEU A 108 0.36 5.50 18.41
CA LEU A 108 1.08 4.71 17.40
C LEU A 108 2.32 5.45 16.88
N LYS A 109 2.22 6.76 16.67
CA LYS A 109 3.34 7.64 16.33
C LYS A 109 4.42 7.59 17.42
N ASP A 110 4.04 7.69 18.68
CA ASP A 110 5.01 7.70 19.81
C ASP A 110 5.74 6.35 19.91
N ALA A 111 5.02 5.23 19.80
CA ALA A 111 5.61 3.90 19.78
C ALA A 111 6.58 3.72 18.59
N ALA A 112 6.14 4.13 17.37
CA ALA A 112 6.96 4.06 16.17
C ALA A 112 8.21 4.93 16.27
N ALA A 113 8.09 6.18 16.76
CA ALA A 113 9.20 7.10 16.93
C ALA A 113 10.23 6.59 17.97
N GLY A 114 9.76 5.95 19.04
CA GLY A 114 10.63 5.30 20.04
C GLY A 114 11.49 4.21 19.40
N LYS A 115 10.86 3.26 18.69
CA LYS A 115 11.56 2.20 17.97
C LYS A 115 12.43 2.77 16.83
N GLY A 116 11.92 3.75 16.08
CA GLY A 116 12.64 4.39 14.97
C GLY A 116 13.95 5.06 15.41
N ARG A 117 13.98 5.69 16.59
CA ARG A 117 15.23 6.25 17.16
C ARG A 117 16.26 5.14 17.41
N ALA A 118 15.86 4.02 17.99
CA ALA A 118 16.77 2.90 18.24
C ALA A 118 17.28 2.28 16.93
N GLU A 119 16.41 2.08 15.95
CA GLU A 119 16.74 1.55 14.62
C GLU A 119 17.67 2.49 13.84
N ARG A 120 17.47 3.81 13.94
CA ARG A 120 18.36 4.80 13.35
C ARG A 120 19.74 4.78 13.98
N ALA A 121 19.82 4.71 15.32
CA ALA A 121 21.09 4.62 16.02
C ALA A 121 21.88 3.35 15.62
N GLU A 122 21.18 2.21 15.49
CA GLU A 122 21.79 0.98 14.97
C GLU A 122 22.30 1.14 13.53
N LEU A 123 21.49 1.76 12.67
CA LEU A 123 21.85 2.00 11.27
C LEU A 123 23.05 2.93 11.16
N GLU A 124 23.13 3.99 11.98
CA GLU A 124 24.27 4.92 12.03
C GLU A 124 25.54 4.22 12.54
N ALA A 125 25.43 3.44 13.62
CA ALA A 125 26.56 2.66 14.13
C ALA A 125 27.09 1.66 13.09
N PHE A 126 26.18 1.03 12.33
CA PHE A 126 26.57 0.17 11.21
C PHE A 126 27.28 0.96 10.10
N ALA A 127 26.76 2.14 9.72
CA ALA A 127 27.35 2.97 8.69
C ALA A 127 28.75 3.47 9.08
N VAL A 128 28.95 3.95 10.32
CA VAL A 128 30.26 4.33 10.89
C VAL A 128 31.28 3.18 10.76
N LYS A 129 30.88 1.96 11.14
CA LYS A 129 31.73 0.77 11.02
C LYS A 129 32.03 0.41 9.55
N TYR A 130 31.03 0.53 8.68
CA TYR A 130 31.13 0.20 7.27
C TYR A 130 32.10 1.15 6.54
N GLU A 131 31.99 2.45 6.80
CA GLU A 131 32.88 3.49 6.23
C GLU A 131 34.25 3.59 6.92
N ARG A 132 34.41 2.98 8.10
CA ARG A 132 35.60 3.10 8.95
C ARG A 132 35.93 4.56 9.33
N ASP A 133 34.86 5.35 9.50
CA ASP A 133 34.97 6.79 9.83
C ASP A 133 34.11 7.10 11.07
N SER A 134 34.76 7.40 12.20
CA SER A 134 34.07 7.74 13.46
C SER A 134 33.34 9.10 13.41
N ALA A 135 33.72 9.96 12.46
CA ALA A 135 33.09 11.26 12.25
C ALA A 135 31.83 11.16 11.31
N PHE A 136 31.63 9.99 10.69
CA PHE A 136 30.45 9.80 9.81
C PHE A 136 29.14 10.05 10.57
N ARG A 137 28.24 10.78 9.95
CA ARG A 137 26.85 10.99 10.42
C ARG A 137 25.88 10.56 9.34
N LEU A 138 24.85 9.84 9.77
CA LEU A 138 23.82 9.33 8.88
C LEU A 138 22.86 10.46 8.48
N GLU A 139 22.81 10.74 7.20
CA GLU A 139 21.92 11.73 6.63
C GLU A 139 20.69 11.06 5.95
N PRO A 140 19.61 11.79 5.65
CA PRO A 140 18.43 11.21 5.02
C PRO A 140 18.72 10.45 3.71
N TRP A 141 19.65 10.93 2.91
CA TRP A 141 20.07 10.27 1.65
C TRP A 141 20.90 9.02 1.83
N ASP A 142 21.31 8.72 3.05
CA ASP A 142 22.12 7.53 3.38
C ASP A 142 21.25 6.36 3.84
N VAL A 143 20.06 6.64 4.37
CA VAL A 143 19.18 5.65 5.02
C VAL A 143 18.92 4.44 4.12
N ALA A 144 18.49 4.65 2.88
CA ALA A 144 18.18 3.55 1.97
C ALA A 144 19.40 2.69 1.62
N PHE A 145 20.55 3.33 1.42
CA PHE A 145 21.82 2.65 1.08
C PHE A 145 22.31 1.74 2.22
N TYR A 146 22.41 2.29 3.43
CA TYR A 146 22.89 1.49 4.56
C TYR A 146 21.83 0.50 5.08
N SER A 147 20.55 0.78 4.93
CA SER A 147 19.48 -0.19 5.22
C SER A 147 19.64 -1.48 4.41
N GLY A 148 19.92 -1.36 3.12
CA GLY A 148 20.20 -2.52 2.28
C GLY A 148 21.46 -3.32 2.71
N LYS A 149 22.50 -2.61 3.14
CA LYS A 149 23.74 -3.22 3.65
C LYS A 149 23.53 -3.91 5.00
N LEU A 150 22.85 -3.24 5.92
CA LEU A 150 22.54 -3.77 7.26
C LEU A 150 21.61 -4.98 7.15
N ARG A 151 20.58 -4.91 6.29
CA ARG A 151 19.69 -6.03 6.03
C ARG A 151 20.45 -7.27 5.53
N LYS A 152 21.38 -7.06 4.59
CA LYS A 152 22.24 -8.14 4.10
C LYS A 152 23.16 -8.71 5.21
N ALA A 153 23.70 -7.85 6.07
CA ALA A 153 24.53 -8.28 7.18
C ALA A 153 23.76 -9.08 8.25
N LYS A 154 22.53 -8.67 8.56
CA LYS A 154 21.67 -9.35 9.56
C LYS A 154 21.07 -10.65 9.05
N PHE A 155 20.51 -10.65 7.85
CA PHE A 155 19.69 -11.76 7.35
C PHE A 155 20.38 -12.58 6.24
N GLY A 156 21.61 -12.22 5.86
CA GLY A 156 22.37 -12.91 4.83
C GLY A 156 21.91 -12.59 3.40
N SER A 157 22.63 -13.16 2.42
CA SER A 157 22.31 -13.00 0.98
C SER A 157 21.14 -13.89 0.53
N GLU A 158 20.71 -14.82 1.37
CA GLU A 158 19.69 -15.82 1.02
C GLU A 158 18.30 -15.18 0.77
N LEU A 159 17.96 -14.09 1.50
CA LEU A 159 16.75 -13.33 1.22
C LEU A 159 16.70 -12.79 -0.23
N GLY A 160 17.85 -12.55 -0.85
CA GLY A 160 17.92 -12.18 -2.27
C GLY A 160 17.41 -13.29 -3.20
N ARG A 161 17.43 -14.55 -2.76
CA ARG A 161 16.90 -15.71 -3.51
C ARG A 161 15.38 -15.83 -3.42
N MET A 162 14.74 -15.12 -2.49
CA MET A 162 13.28 -15.16 -2.29
C MET A 162 12.54 -14.98 -3.62
N ARG A 163 13.01 -14.06 -4.45
CA ARG A 163 12.40 -13.77 -5.76
C ARG A 163 12.32 -15.00 -6.69
N ASN A 164 13.25 -15.95 -6.59
CA ASN A 164 13.26 -17.15 -7.42
C ASN A 164 12.05 -18.06 -7.18
N TYR A 165 11.41 -17.93 -6.01
CA TYR A 165 10.23 -18.70 -5.62
C TYR A 165 8.90 -17.99 -5.95
N LEU A 166 8.94 -16.75 -6.46
CA LEU A 166 7.77 -15.89 -6.63
C LEU A 166 7.41 -15.76 -8.12
N LEU A 167 7.23 -16.91 -8.81
CA LEU A 167 6.76 -16.92 -10.18
C LEU A 167 5.31 -16.41 -10.24
N PHE A 168 5.04 -15.44 -11.12
CA PHE A 168 3.73 -14.78 -11.22
C PHE A 168 2.57 -15.76 -11.33
N ASP A 169 2.67 -16.75 -12.21
CA ASP A 169 1.59 -17.70 -12.45
C ASP A 169 1.31 -18.57 -11.21
N ASN A 170 2.35 -18.98 -10.47
CA ASN A 170 2.20 -19.73 -9.22
C ASN A 170 1.59 -18.85 -8.12
N VAL A 171 2.08 -17.61 -7.96
CA VAL A 171 1.53 -16.66 -6.98
C VAL A 171 0.07 -16.39 -7.25
N LEU A 172 -0.33 -16.23 -8.51
CA LEU A 172 -1.71 -15.99 -8.90
C LEU A 172 -2.61 -17.21 -8.63
N ASN A 173 -2.25 -18.36 -9.20
CA ASN A 173 -3.12 -19.55 -9.20
C ASN A 173 -3.04 -20.31 -7.85
N ASP A 174 -1.81 -20.61 -7.42
CA ASP A 174 -1.56 -21.45 -6.24
C ASP A 174 -1.43 -20.63 -4.96
N GLY A 175 -1.43 -19.29 -5.05
CA GLY A 175 -1.45 -18.37 -3.92
C GLY A 175 -2.80 -17.68 -3.81
N VAL A 176 -3.04 -16.66 -4.64
CA VAL A 176 -4.22 -15.78 -4.55
C VAL A 176 -5.53 -16.54 -4.76
N PHE A 177 -5.63 -17.33 -5.83
CA PHE A 177 -6.86 -18.09 -6.14
C PHE A 177 -7.05 -19.26 -5.18
N TYR A 178 -5.97 -19.89 -4.74
CA TYR A 178 -6.01 -20.90 -3.70
C TYR A 178 -6.61 -20.38 -2.39
N VAL A 179 -6.16 -19.21 -1.90
CA VAL A 179 -6.70 -18.60 -0.69
C VAL A 179 -8.18 -18.27 -0.83
N ALA A 180 -8.60 -17.71 -1.98
CA ALA A 180 -10.02 -17.43 -2.25
C ALA A 180 -10.87 -18.70 -2.26
N ASN A 181 -10.33 -19.79 -2.80
CA ASN A 181 -11.01 -21.08 -2.79
C ASN A 181 -11.14 -21.64 -1.37
N ARG A 182 -10.04 -21.64 -0.60
CA ARG A 182 -10.03 -22.17 0.77
C ARG A 182 -10.97 -21.39 1.70
N LEU A 183 -11.00 -20.06 1.60
CA LEU A 183 -11.84 -19.23 2.47
C LEU A 183 -13.30 -19.18 2.05
N PHE A 184 -13.59 -19.16 0.75
CA PHE A 184 -14.92 -18.81 0.25
C PHE A 184 -15.48 -19.80 -0.78
N GLY A 185 -14.74 -20.84 -1.15
CA GLY A 185 -15.15 -21.78 -2.20
C GLY A 185 -15.11 -21.16 -3.61
N ILE A 186 -14.46 -20.01 -3.80
CA ILE A 186 -14.42 -19.31 -5.09
C ILE A 186 -13.43 -20.00 -6.02
N THR A 187 -13.85 -20.26 -7.25
CA THR A 187 -13.00 -20.72 -8.34
C THR A 187 -12.89 -19.65 -9.41
N LEU A 188 -11.69 -19.51 -10.01
CA LEU A 188 -11.44 -18.60 -11.11
C LEU A 188 -10.94 -19.38 -12.32
N THR A 189 -11.68 -19.30 -13.44
CA THR A 189 -11.35 -19.96 -14.68
C THR A 189 -10.99 -18.93 -15.74
N GLN A 190 -9.82 -19.07 -16.35
CA GLN A 190 -9.39 -18.14 -17.41
C GLN A 190 -10.33 -18.21 -18.62
N ARG A 191 -10.66 -17.06 -19.18
CA ARG A 191 -11.49 -16.91 -20.38
C ARG A 191 -10.69 -16.20 -21.46
N THR A 192 -10.56 -16.82 -22.61
CA THR A 192 -9.84 -16.27 -23.78
C THR A 192 -10.78 -15.77 -24.88
N ASP A 193 -12.07 -16.02 -24.72
CA ASP A 193 -13.14 -15.65 -25.63
C ASP A 193 -13.75 -14.26 -25.31
N ILE A 194 -13.34 -13.64 -24.19
CA ILE A 194 -13.85 -12.32 -23.77
C ILE A 194 -12.91 -11.23 -24.31
N PRO A 195 -13.46 -10.19 -24.97
CA PRO A 195 -12.66 -9.06 -25.44
C PRO A 195 -11.91 -8.33 -24.31
N VAL A 196 -10.66 -8.00 -24.56
CA VAL A 196 -9.79 -7.26 -23.64
C VAL A 196 -9.38 -5.92 -24.24
N PHE A 197 -9.15 -4.92 -23.39
CA PHE A 197 -8.73 -3.58 -23.81
C PHE A 197 -7.22 -3.48 -24.09
N HIS A 198 -6.45 -4.50 -23.74
CA HIS A 198 -5.02 -4.61 -24.03
C HIS A 198 -4.58 -6.08 -24.04
N PRO A 199 -3.64 -6.52 -24.92
CA PRO A 199 -3.21 -7.92 -25.01
C PRO A 199 -2.63 -8.53 -23.72
N ASP A 200 -2.09 -7.72 -22.84
CA ASP A 200 -1.54 -8.17 -21.55
C ASP A 200 -2.62 -8.46 -20.50
N VAL A 201 -3.87 -8.10 -20.75
CA VAL A 201 -4.96 -8.29 -19.79
C VAL A 201 -5.42 -9.73 -19.81
N LEU A 202 -5.42 -10.36 -18.64
CA LEU A 202 -6.02 -11.67 -18.44
C LEU A 202 -7.46 -11.51 -17.96
N THR A 203 -8.34 -12.38 -18.41
CA THR A 203 -9.74 -12.43 -17.97
C THR A 203 -10.04 -13.74 -17.29
N PHE A 204 -10.81 -13.67 -16.20
CA PHE A 204 -11.24 -14.83 -15.43
C PHE A 204 -12.71 -14.75 -15.10
N GLU A 205 -13.42 -15.86 -15.20
CA GLU A 205 -14.76 -16.04 -14.68
C GLU A 205 -14.66 -16.56 -13.23
N ALA A 206 -15.25 -15.80 -12.28
CA ALA A 206 -15.34 -16.21 -10.89
C ALA A 206 -16.66 -16.95 -10.65
N LYS A 207 -16.60 -18.10 -9.97
CA LYS A 207 -17.77 -18.93 -9.57
C LYS A 207 -17.69 -19.26 -8.09
N ASP A 208 -18.85 -19.43 -7.46
CA ASP A 208 -18.97 -19.96 -6.10
C ASP A 208 -18.77 -21.47 -6.02
N ALA A 209 -18.87 -22.02 -4.80
CA ALA A 209 -18.71 -23.46 -4.55
C ALA A 209 -19.75 -24.35 -5.28
N GLU A 210 -20.92 -23.79 -5.58
CA GLU A 210 -21.98 -24.45 -6.32
C GLU A 210 -21.86 -24.27 -7.85
N GLY A 211 -20.79 -23.60 -8.31
CA GLY A 211 -20.54 -23.34 -9.72
C GLY A 211 -21.35 -22.18 -10.30
N ARG A 212 -22.07 -21.41 -9.48
CA ARG A 212 -22.83 -20.25 -9.94
C ARG A 212 -21.89 -19.08 -10.23
N PRO A 213 -22.06 -18.33 -11.32
CA PRO A 213 -21.18 -17.22 -11.65
C PRO A 213 -21.30 -16.08 -10.64
N LEU A 214 -20.16 -15.56 -10.21
CA LEU A 214 -20.04 -14.39 -9.33
C LEU A 214 -19.70 -13.10 -10.09
N GLY A 215 -19.03 -13.19 -11.24
CA GLY A 215 -18.62 -12.06 -12.06
C GLY A 215 -17.38 -12.34 -12.91
N LEU A 216 -16.85 -11.29 -13.53
CA LEU A 216 -15.63 -11.36 -14.34
C LEU A 216 -14.54 -10.49 -13.73
N LEU A 217 -13.31 -11.03 -13.73
CA LEU A 217 -12.07 -10.32 -13.38
C LEU A 217 -11.29 -9.99 -14.64
N TYR A 218 -10.91 -8.72 -14.81
CA TYR A 218 -9.91 -8.25 -15.76
C TYR A 218 -8.64 -7.94 -14.98
N LEU A 219 -7.57 -8.66 -15.25
CA LEU A 219 -6.31 -8.58 -14.51
C LEU A 219 -5.20 -7.98 -15.39
N ASP A 220 -4.82 -6.74 -15.10
CA ASP A 220 -3.83 -5.94 -15.83
C ASP A 220 -2.62 -5.65 -14.94
N CYS A 221 -1.66 -6.57 -14.88
CA CYS A 221 -0.60 -6.54 -13.86
C CYS A 221 0.66 -5.76 -14.27
N PHE A 222 1.01 -5.66 -15.55
CA PHE A 222 2.33 -5.20 -15.95
C PHE A 222 2.39 -3.76 -16.40
N VAL A 223 3.52 -3.08 -16.10
CA VAL A 223 3.78 -1.70 -16.50
C VAL A 223 3.78 -1.54 -18.02
N ARG A 224 3.20 -0.45 -18.53
CA ARG A 224 3.29 -0.03 -19.93
C ARG A 224 3.15 1.48 -20.09
N LYS A 225 3.53 2.00 -21.24
CA LYS A 225 3.39 3.42 -21.58
C LYS A 225 1.91 3.84 -21.51
N GLY A 226 1.63 4.96 -20.88
CA GLY A 226 0.29 5.53 -20.74
C GLY A 226 -0.53 4.97 -19.59
N LYS A 227 -0.08 3.91 -18.90
CA LYS A 227 -0.73 3.39 -17.71
C LYS A 227 -0.33 4.21 -16.48
N ARG A 228 -1.30 4.62 -15.66
CA ARG A 228 -1.05 5.34 -14.40
C ARG A 228 -0.24 4.47 -13.45
N GLY A 229 0.70 5.08 -12.70
CA GLY A 229 1.48 4.38 -11.68
C GLY A 229 0.65 4.00 -10.46
N GLY A 230 1.19 3.09 -9.63
CA GLY A 230 0.51 2.50 -8.48
C GLY A 230 -0.24 1.21 -8.82
N ALA A 231 -1.10 0.77 -7.92
CA ALA A 231 -2.03 -0.33 -8.14
C ALA A 231 -3.42 0.12 -7.67
N TRP A 232 -4.47 -0.48 -8.22
CA TRP A 232 -5.85 -0.21 -7.86
C TRP A 232 -6.78 -1.30 -8.35
N CYS A 233 -7.85 -1.52 -7.61
CA CYS A 233 -9.00 -2.28 -8.04
C CYS A 233 -10.17 -1.34 -8.38
N SER A 234 -10.94 -1.66 -9.42
CA SER A 234 -12.14 -0.91 -9.80
C SER A 234 -13.27 -1.86 -10.18
N ARG A 235 -14.47 -1.47 -9.83
CA ARG A 235 -15.67 -2.10 -10.33
C ARG A 235 -16.15 -1.35 -11.58
N LEU A 236 -15.94 -1.92 -12.76
CA LEU A 236 -16.48 -1.35 -14.01
C LEU A 236 -17.98 -1.44 -14.04
N ARG A 237 -18.52 -2.48 -13.40
CA ARG A 237 -19.95 -2.68 -13.17
C ARG A 237 -20.13 -3.32 -11.80
N GLY A 238 -20.99 -2.76 -10.96
CA GLY A 238 -21.38 -3.33 -9.68
C GLY A 238 -22.41 -4.43 -9.81
N TYR A 239 -22.65 -5.16 -8.73
CA TYR A 239 -23.78 -6.07 -8.62
C TYR A 239 -25.10 -5.30 -8.59
N SER A 240 -26.13 -5.83 -9.25
CA SER A 240 -27.50 -5.31 -9.18
C SER A 240 -28.51 -6.44 -9.33
N CYS A 241 -29.58 -6.38 -8.54
CA CYS A 241 -30.78 -7.20 -8.70
C CYS A 241 -32.07 -6.33 -8.72
N ALA A 242 -31.93 -5.06 -9.09
CA ALA A 242 -33.03 -4.10 -9.11
C ALA A 242 -34.00 -4.29 -10.31
N GLY A 243 -33.63 -5.13 -11.28
CA GLY A 243 -34.46 -5.43 -12.46
C GLY A 243 -34.90 -6.89 -12.51
N GLU A 244 -35.46 -7.29 -13.64
CA GLU A 244 -35.87 -8.68 -13.88
C GLU A 244 -34.71 -9.68 -13.94
N ARG A 245 -33.50 -9.20 -14.16
CA ARG A 245 -32.28 -10.01 -14.27
C ARG A 245 -31.20 -9.54 -13.30
N GLU A 246 -30.57 -10.51 -12.67
CA GLU A 246 -29.37 -10.27 -11.90
C GLU A 246 -28.23 -9.79 -12.82
N VAL A 247 -27.58 -8.70 -12.42
CA VAL A 247 -26.40 -8.15 -13.11
C VAL A 247 -25.17 -8.44 -12.28
N LEU A 248 -24.29 -9.25 -12.84
CA LEU A 248 -23.05 -9.63 -12.14
C LEU A 248 -21.95 -8.57 -12.30
N PRO A 249 -21.08 -8.42 -11.31
CA PRO A 249 -20.00 -7.43 -11.33
C PRO A 249 -18.94 -7.72 -12.40
N LEU A 250 -18.37 -6.63 -12.93
CA LEU A 250 -17.13 -6.64 -13.70
C LEU A 250 -16.08 -5.90 -12.89
N VAL A 251 -15.03 -6.61 -12.48
CA VAL A 251 -13.98 -6.10 -11.63
C VAL A 251 -12.67 -6.04 -12.42
N THR A 252 -11.92 -4.96 -12.24
CA THR A 252 -10.56 -4.84 -12.79
C THR A 252 -9.55 -4.68 -11.68
N ILE A 253 -8.43 -5.40 -11.79
CA ILE A 253 -7.21 -5.15 -11.02
C ILE A 253 -6.16 -4.62 -11.96
N SER A 254 -5.58 -3.47 -11.62
CA SER A 254 -4.49 -2.85 -12.36
C SER A 254 -3.27 -2.70 -11.44
N CYS A 255 -2.13 -3.26 -11.86
CA CYS A 255 -0.85 -3.11 -11.18
C CYS A 255 0.21 -2.55 -12.14
N ASN A 256 1.41 -2.32 -11.65
CA ASN A 256 2.55 -1.88 -12.44
C ASN A 256 3.79 -2.73 -12.15
N PHE A 257 3.63 -4.05 -12.20
CA PHE A 257 4.72 -4.99 -11.99
C PHE A 257 5.77 -4.88 -13.09
N SER A 258 7.01 -5.12 -12.70
CA SER A 258 8.13 -5.08 -13.62
C SER A 258 7.98 -6.14 -14.72
N ARG A 259 8.22 -5.77 -15.99
CA ARG A 259 8.21 -6.72 -17.08
C ARG A 259 9.45 -7.59 -17.05
N ALA A 260 9.29 -8.88 -17.21
CA ALA A 260 10.40 -9.76 -17.54
C ALA A 260 10.91 -9.45 -18.96
N ALA A 261 12.22 -9.62 -19.19
CA ALA A 261 12.75 -9.64 -20.53
C ALA A 261 12.16 -10.84 -21.30
N GLU A 262 12.11 -10.72 -22.63
CA GLU A 262 11.60 -11.78 -23.48
C GLU A 262 12.33 -13.13 -23.21
N GLY A 263 11.58 -14.21 -23.08
CA GLY A 263 12.12 -15.53 -22.74
C GLY A 263 12.56 -15.71 -21.28
N ARG A 264 12.34 -14.72 -20.40
CA ARG A 264 12.65 -14.83 -18.97
C ARG A 264 11.38 -15.03 -18.13
N PRO A 265 11.48 -15.79 -17.01
CA PRO A 265 10.35 -16.00 -16.12
C PRO A 265 9.85 -14.69 -15.52
N LYS A 266 8.53 -14.56 -15.33
CA LYS A 266 7.89 -13.40 -14.69
C LYS A 266 8.00 -13.55 -13.17
N LEU A 267 9.15 -13.20 -12.60
CA LEU A 267 9.39 -13.29 -11.16
C LEU A 267 8.96 -11.97 -10.47
N LEU A 268 8.12 -12.10 -9.46
CA LEU A 268 7.68 -10.98 -8.65
C LEU A 268 8.68 -10.66 -7.53
N SER A 269 8.70 -9.42 -7.10
CA SER A 269 9.26 -9.03 -5.81
C SER A 269 8.25 -9.34 -4.68
N THR A 270 8.72 -9.37 -3.45
CA THR A 270 7.82 -9.53 -2.28
C THR A 270 6.77 -8.42 -2.19
N SER A 271 7.13 -7.18 -2.57
CA SER A 271 6.18 -6.07 -2.65
C SER A 271 5.11 -6.29 -3.73
N GLU A 272 5.46 -6.83 -4.88
CA GLU A 272 4.50 -7.13 -5.97
C GLU A 272 3.56 -8.27 -5.59
N VAL A 273 4.06 -9.31 -4.88
CA VAL A 273 3.19 -10.37 -4.31
C VAL A 273 2.18 -9.78 -3.34
N LYS A 274 2.66 -8.97 -2.38
CA LYS A 274 1.79 -8.29 -1.42
C LYS A 274 0.72 -7.46 -2.13
N THR A 275 1.11 -6.68 -3.14
CA THR A 275 0.18 -5.87 -3.93
C THR A 275 -0.87 -6.72 -4.63
N LEU A 276 -0.49 -7.87 -5.20
CA LEU A 276 -1.44 -8.75 -5.89
C LEU A 276 -2.51 -9.30 -4.93
N PHE A 277 -2.10 -9.74 -3.74
CA PHE A 277 -3.03 -10.17 -2.69
C PHE A 277 -3.93 -9.02 -2.22
N HIS A 278 -3.36 -7.83 -2.03
CA HIS A 278 -4.08 -6.61 -1.67
C HIS A 278 -5.21 -6.29 -2.67
N GLU A 279 -4.86 -6.11 -3.94
CA GLU A 279 -5.84 -5.76 -4.97
C GLU A 279 -6.91 -6.86 -5.16
N PHE A 280 -6.52 -8.11 -4.95
CA PHE A 280 -7.47 -9.20 -5.00
C PHE A 280 -8.44 -9.21 -3.80
N GLY A 281 -8.03 -8.73 -2.64
CA GLY A 281 -8.93 -8.49 -1.50
C GLY A 281 -10.05 -7.51 -1.83
N HIS A 282 -9.75 -6.43 -2.55
CA HIS A 282 -10.76 -5.52 -3.10
C HIS A 282 -11.66 -6.22 -4.13
N ALA A 283 -11.09 -7.08 -4.99
CA ALA A 283 -11.87 -7.83 -5.97
C ALA A 283 -12.85 -8.80 -5.30
N LEU A 284 -12.44 -9.47 -4.20
CA LEU A 284 -13.33 -10.31 -3.41
C LEU A 284 -14.52 -9.52 -2.86
N ALA A 285 -14.29 -8.31 -2.33
CA ALA A 285 -15.37 -7.42 -1.93
C ALA A 285 -16.29 -7.08 -3.11
N GLY A 286 -15.72 -6.81 -4.28
CA GLY A 286 -16.48 -6.56 -5.51
C GLY A 286 -17.34 -7.74 -5.95
N PHE A 287 -16.85 -8.98 -5.85
CA PHE A 287 -17.58 -10.18 -6.22
C PHE A 287 -18.64 -10.62 -5.23
N LEU A 288 -18.40 -10.38 -3.94
CA LEU A 288 -19.23 -10.95 -2.88
C LEU A 288 -20.28 -9.99 -2.33
N SER A 289 -20.17 -8.69 -2.61
CA SER A 289 -21.18 -7.71 -2.21
C SER A 289 -22.50 -7.98 -2.93
N ARG A 290 -23.59 -8.03 -2.16
CA ARG A 290 -24.94 -8.33 -2.64
C ARG A 290 -25.94 -7.41 -1.96
N GLY A 291 -26.94 -6.96 -2.72
CA GLY A 291 -28.03 -6.18 -2.19
C GLY A 291 -28.94 -5.60 -3.26
N PRO A 292 -30.15 -5.16 -2.89
CA PRO A 292 -31.16 -4.68 -3.85
C PRO A 292 -30.84 -3.27 -4.39
N TYR A 293 -29.99 -2.48 -3.71
CA TYR A 293 -29.73 -1.10 -4.11
C TYR A 293 -28.31 -0.93 -4.65
N PRO A 294 -28.10 -0.86 -5.96
CA PRO A 294 -26.78 -0.79 -6.59
C PRO A 294 -25.92 0.38 -6.08
N GLN A 295 -26.55 1.49 -5.69
CA GLN A 295 -25.87 2.70 -5.24
C GLN A 295 -25.10 2.52 -3.93
N VAL A 296 -25.56 1.62 -3.06
CA VAL A 296 -24.95 1.37 -1.76
C VAL A 296 -24.26 0.00 -1.68
N THR A 297 -24.65 -0.95 -2.54
CA THR A 297 -24.07 -2.30 -2.55
C THR A 297 -22.56 -2.25 -2.74
N GLY A 298 -21.82 -2.80 -1.76
CA GLY A 298 -20.37 -2.83 -1.76
C GLY A 298 -19.71 -1.47 -1.48
N SER A 299 -20.46 -0.51 -0.93
CA SER A 299 -19.88 0.74 -0.45
C SER A 299 -19.25 0.51 0.92
N PHE A 300 -18.00 0.95 1.06
CA PHE A 300 -17.29 0.99 2.33
C PHE A 300 -16.97 2.45 2.67
N PRO A 301 -17.09 2.87 3.93
CA PRO A 301 -16.48 4.14 4.35
C PRO A 301 -14.97 4.09 4.08
N ARG A 302 -14.36 5.26 3.87
CA ARG A 302 -12.97 5.34 3.42
C ARG A 302 -12.00 4.62 4.36
N ASP A 303 -12.24 4.67 5.65
CA ASP A 303 -11.39 4.04 6.67
C ASP A 303 -11.65 2.53 6.88
N MET A 304 -12.64 1.97 6.20
CA MET A 304 -12.87 0.51 6.15
C MET A 304 -12.56 -0.09 4.78
N VAL A 305 -12.41 0.73 3.73
CA VAL A 305 -12.28 0.23 2.35
C VAL A 305 -11.05 -0.66 2.16
N GLU A 306 -9.99 -0.43 2.96
CA GLU A 306 -8.77 -1.22 2.91
C GLU A 306 -8.82 -2.48 3.80
N LEU A 307 -9.89 -2.70 4.58
CA LEU A 307 -10.00 -3.92 5.39
C LEU A 307 -9.94 -5.21 4.56
N PRO A 308 -10.71 -5.37 3.46
CA PRO A 308 -10.63 -6.59 2.65
C PRO A 308 -9.26 -6.80 2.00
N SER A 309 -8.65 -5.72 1.52
CA SER A 309 -7.35 -5.77 0.84
C SER A 309 -6.21 -6.07 1.80
N GLN A 310 -6.12 -5.33 2.91
CA GLN A 310 -5.07 -5.53 3.92
C GLN A 310 -5.22 -6.86 4.65
N LEU A 311 -6.43 -7.30 4.93
CA LEU A 311 -6.66 -8.63 5.51
C LEU A 311 -6.14 -9.73 4.58
N ASN A 312 -6.39 -9.62 3.27
CA ASN A 312 -5.95 -10.63 2.32
C ASN A 312 -4.41 -10.72 2.19
N GLU A 313 -3.67 -9.64 2.48
CA GLU A 313 -2.20 -9.64 2.51
C GLU A 313 -1.59 -10.61 3.54
N HIS A 314 -2.29 -10.88 4.64
CA HIS A 314 -1.77 -11.77 5.69
C HIS A 314 -1.52 -13.17 5.18
N TRP A 315 -2.45 -13.72 4.37
CA TRP A 315 -2.29 -15.06 3.81
C TRP A 315 -1.10 -15.19 2.86
N ALA A 316 -0.68 -14.10 2.18
CA ALA A 316 0.47 -14.14 1.28
C ALA A 316 1.72 -14.70 1.96
N TRP A 317 1.89 -14.45 3.26
CA TRP A 317 3.11 -14.78 3.99
C TRP A 317 2.92 -15.86 5.04
N GLU A 318 1.75 -16.47 5.11
CA GLU A 318 1.57 -17.63 5.98
C GLU A 318 2.33 -18.85 5.44
N PRO A 319 3.09 -19.57 6.29
CA PRO A 319 3.93 -20.69 5.85
C PRO A 319 3.17 -21.75 5.05
N GLU A 320 1.93 -22.05 5.44
CA GLU A 320 1.07 -23.00 4.73
C GLU A 320 0.81 -22.53 3.29
N VAL A 321 0.47 -21.24 3.10
CA VAL A 321 0.19 -20.67 1.78
C VAL A 321 1.46 -20.53 0.97
N MET A 322 2.56 -20.08 1.59
CA MET A 322 3.85 -19.96 0.92
C MET A 322 4.34 -21.33 0.39
N LYS A 323 4.21 -22.39 1.15
CA LYS A 323 4.57 -23.75 0.71
C LYS A 323 3.75 -24.22 -0.48
N HIS A 324 2.54 -23.71 -0.63
CA HIS A 324 1.68 -24.06 -1.74
C HIS A 324 2.13 -23.39 -3.04
N TYR A 325 2.39 -22.08 -3.04
CA TYR A 325 2.70 -21.34 -4.26
C TYR A 325 4.19 -21.10 -4.51
N ALA A 326 5.02 -20.98 -3.45
CA ALA A 326 6.40 -20.54 -3.60
C ALA A 326 7.30 -21.72 -3.99
N ARG A 327 7.49 -21.90 -5.29
CA ARG A 327 8.33 -22.91 -5.89
C ARG A 327 9.43 -22.27 -6.71
N ASP A 328 10.66 -22.78 -6.55
CA ASP A 328 11.82 -22.32 -7.34
C ASP A 328 11.54 -22.50 -8.83
N TYR A 329 11.69 -21.42 -9.59
CA TYR A 329 11.28 -21.38 -11.00
C TYR A 329 12.13 -22.29 -11.93
N GLU A 330 13.36 -22.67 -11.51
CA GLU A 330 14.22 -23.55 -12.29
C GLU A 330 14.02 -25.02 -11.91
N THR A 331 13.85 -25.31 -10.63
CA THR A 331 13.85 -26.69 -10.11
C THR A 331 12.45 -27.20 -9.72
N GLY A 332 11.46 -26.33 -9.61
CA GLY A 332 10.11 -26.63 -9.11
C GLY A 332 10.07 -26.99 -7.61
N ARG A 333 11.19 -26.95 -6.91
CA ARG A 333 11.26 -27.30 -5.47
C ARG A 333 10.54 -26.24 -4.63
N PRO A 334 9.78 -26.65 -3.59
CA PRO A 334 9.14 -25.70 -2.70
C PRO A 334 10.19 -24.90 -1.92
N ILE A 335 9.78 -23.71 -1.48
CA ILE A 335 10.60 -22.82 -0.66
C ILE A 335 11.02 -23.51 0.65
N PRO A 336 12.31 -23.42 1.07
CA PRO A 336 12.77 -23.99 2.33
C PRO A 336 12.18 -23.27 3.55
N ASP A 337 11.81 -24.02 4.61
CA ASP A 337 11.31 -23.47 5.87
C ASP A 337 12.27 -22.44 6.50
N ALA A 338 13.58 -22.70 6.40
CA ALA A 338 14.60 -21.77 6.88
C ALA A 338 14.55 -20.40 6.16
N LEU A 339 14.20 -20.38 4.87
CA LEU A 339 14.05 -19.13 4.12
C LEU A 339 12.76 -18.40 4.51
N ILE A 340 11.67 -19.12 4.74
CA ILE A 340 10.40 -18.56 5.26
C ILE A 340 10.64 -17.93 6.63
N ALA A 341 11.31 -18.62 7.55
CA ALA A 341 11.61 -18.11 8.89
C ALA A 341 12.45 -16.82 8.83
N LYS A 342 13.51 -16.80 8.02
CA LYS A 342 14.33 -15.58 7.79
C LYS A 342 13.53 -14.44 7.18
N PHE A 343 12.64 -14.74 6.25
CA PHE A 343 11.78 -13.73 5.66
C PHE A 343 10.87 -13.10 6.72
N LYS A 344 10.18 -13.92 7.52
CA LYS A 344 9.33 -13.44 8.62
C LYS A 344 10.11 -12.61 9.66
N GLU A 345 11.31 -13.03 10.04
CA GLU A 345 12.18 -12.25 10.91
C GLU A 345 12.52 -10.86 10.31
N SER A 346 12.71 -10.80 8.99
CA SER A 346 13.05 -9.57 8.28
C SER A 346 11.87 -8.59 8.08
N GLU A 347 10.62 -8.99 8.32
CA GLU A 347 9.43 -8.15 8.09
C GLU A 347 9.37 -6.93 9.01
N ASN A 348 9.93 -7.04 10.21
CA ASN A 348 9.97 -5.95 11.19
C ASN A 348 11.26 -5.10 11.13
N PHE A 349 12.12 -5.36 10.15
CA PHE A 349 13.39 -4.64 9.98
C PHE A 349 13.15 -3.18 9.60
N LEU A 350 13.67 -2.25 10.41
CA LEU A 350 13.51 -0.79 10.30
C LEU A 350 12.05 -0.34 10.22
N LYS A 351 11.15 -1.10 10.83
CA LYS A 351 9.71 -0.84 10.82
C LYS A 351 9.35 0.44 11.55
N GLY A 352 10.05 0.75 12.66
CA GLY A 352 9.84 1.97 13.44
C GLY A 352 10.16 3.22 12.63
N LEU A 353 11.29 3.24 11.90
CA LEU A 353 11.64 4.34 11.00
C LEU A 353 10.53 4.55 9.94
N TYR A 354 10.17 3.47 9.23
CA TYR A 354 9.14 3.52 8.20
C TYR A 354 7.80 4.05 8.72
N LEU A 355 7.36 3.59 9.90
CA LEU A 355 6.07 3.97 10.48
C LEU A 355 6.08 5.38 11.05
N THR A 356 7.22 5.87 11.56
CA THR A 356 7.38 7.26 11.96
C THR A 356 7.11 8.20 10.79
N ASP A 357 7.72 7.95 9.63
CA ASP A 357 7.52 8.73 8.41
C ASP A 357 6.09 8.60 7.87
N PHE A 358 5.49 7.42 8.02
CA PHE A 358 4.12 7.15 7.62
C PHE A 358 3.12 7.95 8.47
N TYR A 359 3.24 7.90 9.81
CA TYR A 359 2.34 8.63 10.70
C TYR A 359 2.53 10.15 10.63
N ALA A 360 3.76 10.61 10.39
CA ALA A 360 4.00 12.02 10.11
C ALA A 360 3.21 12.47 8.85
N THR A 361 3.23 11.64 7.81
CA THR A 361 2.49 11.95 6.58
C THR A 361 0.97 11.91 6.79
N ALA A 362 0.45 10.97 7.58
CA ALA A 362 -0.98 10.88 7.88
C ALA A 362 -1.47 12.06 8.75
N LEU A 363 -0.67 12.45 9.75
CA LEU A 363 -0.99 13.61 10.59
C LEU A 363 -0.86 14.94 9.84
N LEU A 364 0.06 15.03 8.85
CA LEU A 364 0.17 16.21 7.99
C LEU A 364 -1.10 16.41 7.14
N ASP A 365 -1.69 15.34 6.63
CA ASP A 365 -3.00 15.41 5.95
C ASP A 365 -4.06 16.00 6.85
N LEU A 366 -4.16 15.47 8.08
CA LEU A 366 -5.14 15.96 9.06
C LEU A 366 -4.88 17.43 9.42
N GLU A 367 -3.62 17.82 9.59
CA GLU A 367 -3.22 19.21 9.92
C GLU A 367 -3.65 20.20 8.81
N TRP A 368 -3.46 19.86 7.53
CA TRP A 368 -3.93 20.66 6.40
C TRP A 368 -5.46 20.82 6.36
N HIS A 369 -6.21 19.85 6.87
CA HIS A 369 -7.66 19.81 6.74
C HIS A 369 -8.44 20.15 8.02
N THR A 370 -7.72 20.40 9.13
CA THR A 370 -8.29 20.91 10.39
C THR A 370 -8.02 22.39 10.64
N VAL A 371 -7.54 23.11 9.63
CA VAL A 371 -7.37 24.58 9.73
C VAL A 371 -8.72 25.26 9.95
N LEU A 372 -8.73 26.23 10.89
CA LEU A 372 -9.93 26.99 11.24
C LEU A 372 -9.97 28.38 10.60
N ARG A 373 -8.95 28.77 9.84
CA ARG A 373 -8.85 30.04 9.13
C ARG A 373 -8.13 29.80 7.80
N PRO A 374 -8.40 30.61 6.77
CA PRO A 374 -7.63 30.53 5.55
C PRO A 374 -6.12 30.62 5.82
N VAL A 375 -5.37 29.76 5.17
CA VAL A 375 -3.92 29.78 5.23
C VAL A 375 -3.42 30.90 4.35
N GLU A 376 -2.59 31.78 4.92
CA GLU A 376 -1.98 32.91 4.22
C GLU A 376 -0.57 32.55 3.74
N GLY A 377 -0.21 33.04 2.55
CA GLY A 377 1.08 32.75 1.92
C GLY A 377 1.17 31.31 1.38
N CYS A 378 2.34 30.96 0.86
CA CYS A 378 2.58 29.66 0.22
C CYS A 378 3.87 28.96 0.70
N ASP A 379 4.41 29.33 1.87
CA ASP A 379 5.58 28.62 2.43
C ASP A 379 5.16 27.28 3.07
N VAL A 380 4.81 26.33 2.20
CA VAL A 380 4.41 24.99 2.62
C VAL A 380 5.54 24.27 3.37
N ALA A 381 6.79 24.60 3.11
CA ALA A 381 7.92 24.00 3.81
C ALA A 381 8.03 24.50 5.25
N ALA A 382 7.74 25.76 5.51
CA ALA A 382 7.64 26.29 6.87
C ALA A 382 6.45 25.65 7.63
N PHE A 383 5.32 25.48 6.97
CA PHE A 383 4.16 24.79 7.55
C PHE A 383 4.52 23.36 7.97
N GLU A 384 5.17 22.59 7.08
CA GLU A 384 5.62 21.22 7.36
C GLU A 384 6.62 21.16 8.54
N ARG A 385 7.60 22.08 8.59
CA ARG A 385 8.54 22.16 9.72
C ARG A 385 7.84 22.50 11.04
N ALA A 386 6.94 23.46 11.04
CA ALA A 386 6.17 23.83 12.24
C ALA A 386 5.28 22.69 12.73
N PHE A 387 4.67 21.95 11.79
CA PHE A 387 3.90 20.75 12.06
C PHE A 387 4.75 19.66 12.71
N LEU A 388 5.88 19.26 12.12
CA LEU A 388 6.75 18.23 12.68
C LEU A 388 7.23 18.58 14.08
N LYS A 389 7.57 19.85 14.33
CA LYS A 389 7.95 20.35 15.66
C LYS A 389 6.80 20.29 16.65
N ARG A 390 5.58 20.71 16.25
CA ARG A 390 4.38 20.70 17.12
C ARG A 390 4.05 19.32 17.63
N TYR A 391 4.19 18.30 16.75
CA TYR A 391 3.88 16.92 17.11
C TYR A 391 5.10 16.13 17.65
N ASP A 392 6.19 16.81 17.98
CA ASP A 392 7.42 16.22 18.55
C ASP A 392 7.94 15.03 17.74
N PHE A 393 7.97 15.19 16.41
CA PHE A 393 8.62 14.20 15.56
C PHE A 393 10.13 14.29 15.66
N PRO A 394 10.86 13.16 15.60
CA PRO A 394 12.31 13.17 15.49
C PRO A 394 12.80 14.06 14.34
N GLU A 395 13.89 14.82 14.55
CA GLU A 395 14.43 15.79 13.55
C GLU A 395 14.69 15.16 12.17
N HIS A 396 15.03 13.89 12.14
CA HIS A 396 15.31 13.14 10.91
C HIS A 396 14.06 12.54 10.23
N THR A 397 12.86 12.83 10.75
CA THR A 397 11.62 12.30 10.16
C THR A 397 11.44 12.83 8.74
N ALA A 398 11.28 11.93 7.80
CA ALA A 398 11.00 12.24 6.40
C ALA A 398 9.50 12.06 6.12
N LEU A 399 8.88 13.07 5.52
CA LEU A 399 7.52 12.92 5.01
C LEU A 399 7.55 12.05 3.75
N ARG A 400 6.78 10.97 3.71
CA ARG A 400 6.66 10.12 2.51
C ARG A 400 6.17 10.91 1.30
N PHE A 401 5.30 11.88 1.55
CA PHE A 401 4.82 12.86 0.59
C PHE A 401 4.90 14.23 1.24
N ARG A 402 5.57 15.16 0.57
CA ARG A 402 5.51 16.57 0.95
C ARG A 402 4.31 17.22 0.27
N THR A 403 3.83 18.31 0.81
CA THR A 403 2.61 19.00 0.38
C THR A 403 2.53 19.16 -1.14
N THR A 404 3.62 19.58 -1.79
CA THR A 404 3.65 19.89 -3.23
C THR A 404 3.46 18.68 -4.17
N TYR A 405 3.67 17.46 -3.67
CA TYR A 405 3.48 16.22 -4.42
C TYR A 405 2.68 15.16 -3.65
N TYR A 406 1.88 15.56 -2.68
CA TYR A 406 1.02 14.67 -1.91
C TYR A 406 -0.27 14.33 -2.70
N ASN A 407 -0.09 13.47 -3.69
CA ASN A 407 -1.11 13.12 -4.67
C ASN A 407 -2.40 12.58 -4.04
N HIS A 408 -2.28 11.78 -2.95
CA HIS A 408 -3.43 11.19 -2.25
C HIS A 408 -4.44 12.25 -1.80
N ILE A 409 -3.96 13.39 -1.28
CA ILE A 409 -4.83 14.42 -0.70
C ILE A 409 -5.12 15.57 -1.67
N PHE A 410 -4.28 15.86 -2.66
CA PHE A 410 -4.49 16.98 -3.58
C PHE A 410 -5.02 16.58 -4.96
N ALA A 411 -4.80 15.34 -5.41
CA ALA A 411 -5.21 14.87 -6.74
C ALA A 411 -5.94 13.51 -6.73
N SER A 412 -6.39 13.06 -5.57
CA SER A 412 -7.11 11.79 -5.38
C SER A 412 -8.23 11.97 -4.35
N SER A 413 -8.80 10.89 -3.86
CA SER A 413 -9.99 10.86 -2.99
C SER A 413 -9.68 10.68 -1.50
N TYR A 414 -8.46 11.03 -1.05
CA TYR A 414 -8.03 10.86 0.35
C TYR A 414 -7.82 12.15 1.17
N PRO A 415 -8.34 13.35 0.80
CA PRO A 415 -8.14 14.54 1.63
C PRO A 415 -8.80 14.37 3.01
N ALA A 416 -8.06 14.64 4.07
CA ALA A 416 -8.39 14.35 5.47
C ALA A 416 -8.58 12.86 5.80
N GLN A 417 -8.19 11.95 4.90
CA GLN A 417 -8.49 10.52 5.01
C GLN A 417 -7.27 9.60 4.81
N TYR A 418 -6.04 10.12 4.79
CA TYR A 418 -4.85 9.27 4.67
C TYR A 418 -4.66 8.35 5.88
N TYR A 419 -5.20 8.70 7.05
CA TYR A 419 -5.25 7.87 8.25
C TYR A 419 -5.96 6.52 8.02
N SER A 420 -6.81 6.44 7.00
CA SER A 420 -7.62 5.25 6.68
C SER A 420 -6.81 3.96 6.56
N TYR A 421 -5.59 4.07 6.04
CA TYR A 421 -4.66 2.92 5.99
C TYR A 421 -4.32 2.40 7.39
N THR A 422 -4.16 3.29 8.37
CA THR A 422 -3.90 2.89 9.76
C THR A 422 -5.16 2.36 10.44
N TRP A 423 -6.29 3.02 10.21
CA TRP A 423 -7.57 2.58 10.75
C TRP A 423 -7.91 1.17 10.26
N SER A 424 -7.83 0.96 8.95
CA SER A 424 -8.02 -0.37 8.35
C SER A 424 -6.96 -1.38 8.83
N ALA A 425 -5.72 -0.95 9.13
CA ALA A 425 -4.69 -1.83 9.68
C ALA A 425 -5.02 -2.33 11.11
N VAL A 426 -5.74 -1.55 11.91
CA VAL A 426 -6.31 -2.03 13.16
C VAL A 426 -7.37 -3.09 12.90
N LEU A 427 -8.30 -2.79 11.97
CA LEU A 427 -9.38 -3.72 11.62
C LEU A 427 -8.84 -5.04 11.05
N ASP A 428 -7.92 -4.98 10.09
CA ASP A 428 -7.38 -6.17 9.43
C ASP A 428 -6.59 -7.06 10.38
N THR A 429 -5.77 -6.43 11.24
CA THR A 429 -4.93 -7.16 12.18
C THR A 429 -5.76 -7.86 13.26
N ASP A 430 -6.80 -7.19 13.77
CA ASP A 430 -7.74 -7.79 14.71
C ASP A 430 -8.63 -8.84 14.02
N ALA A 431 -9.04 -8.60 12.76
CA ALA A 431 -9.78 -9.58 11.95
C ALA A 431 -8.96 -10.86 11.70
N PHE A 432 -7.67 -10.71 11.35
CA PHE A 432 -6.79 -11.88 11.19
C PHE A 432 -6.53 -12.63 12.49
N ALA A 433 -6.53 -11.91 13.62
CA ALA A 433 -6.46 -12.55 14.94
C ALA A 433 -7.67 -13.44 15.24
N ALA A 434 -8.84 -13.21 14.62
CA ALA A 434 -9.97 -14.12 14.71
C ALA A 434 -9.68 -15.47 14.06
N PHE A 435 -9.01 -15.48 12.91
CA PHE A 435 -8.61 -16.73 12.24
C PHE A 435 -7.50 -17.44 12.99
N THR A 436 -6.41 -16.75 13.31
CA THR A 436 -5.27 -17.37 14.01
C THR A 436 -5.63 -17.85 15.42
N GLY A 437 -6.62 -17.24 16.06
CA GLY A 437 -7.13 -17.62 17.37
C GLY A 437 -7.87 -18.96 17.38
N THR A 438 -8.32 -19.48 16.24
CA THR A 438 -8.94 -20.82 16.12
C THR A 438 -7.89 -21.92 15.97
N GLY A 439 -6.64 -21.57 15.64
CA GLY A 439 -5.59 -22.50 15.28
C GLY A 439 -5.61 -22.91 13.79
N ASP A 440 -6.59 -22.45 13.01
CA ASP A 440 -6.70 -22.68 11.56
C ASP A 440 -6.91 -21.34 10.84
N ILE A 441 -5.94 -20.93 10.03
CA ILE A 441 -6.05 -19.68 9.24
C ILE A 441 -7.13 -19.75 8.16
N PHE A 442 -7.69 -20.91 7.90
CA PHE A 442 -8.80 -21.16 6.97
C PHE A 442 -10.09 -21.59 7.65
N ASP A 443 -10.24 -21.29 8.96
CA ASP A 443 -11.44 -21.65 9.70
C ASP A 443 -12.72 -21.21 8.96
N SER A 444 -13.52 -22.19 8.61
CA SER A 444 -14.68 -22.01 7.73
C SER A 444 -15.80 -21.17 8.37
N GLU A 445 -15.95 -21.26 9.70
CA GLU A 445 -16.97 -20.49 10.42
C GLU A 445 -16.56 -19.00 10.49
N THR A 446 -15.30 -18.71 10.77
CA THR A 446 -14.77 -17.34 10.75
C THR A 446 -14.84 -16.77 9.33
N ALA A 447 -14.48 -17.54 8.30
CA ALA A 447 -14.58 -17.13 6.90
C ALA A 447 -16.03 -16.83 6.49
N ARG A 448 -16.99 -17.68 6.92
CA ARG A 448 -18.43 -17.49 6.67
C ARG A 448 -18.96 -16.21 7.32
N ARG A 449 -18.61 -15.93 8.59
CA ARG A 449 -18.98 -14.69 9.28
C ARG A 449 -18.36 -13.46 8.61
N TYR A 450 -17.09 -13.53 8.24
CA TYR A 450 -16.41 -12.44 7.52
C TYR A 450 -17.05 -12.17 6.16
N ARG A 451 -17.28 -13.22 5.35
CA ARG A 451 -17.98 -13.11 4.07
C ARG A 451 -19.35 -12.45 4.24
N ARG A 452 -20.15 -12.93 5.22
CA ARG A 452 -21.50 -12.41 5.42
C ARG A 452 -21.52 -10.95 5.85
N HIS A 453 -20.87 -10.64 6.97
CA HIS A 453 -21.04 -9.35 7.63
C HIS A 453 -20.15 -8.24 7.06
N ILE A 454 -18.99 -8.58 6.49
CA ILE A 454 -18.06 -7.57 5.94
C ILE A 454 -18.20 -7.46 4.41
N LEU A 455 -18.17 -8.58 3.68
CA LEU A 455 -18.11 -8.52 2.22
C LEU A 455 -19.51 -8.43 1.58
N THR A 456 -20.46 -9.27 2.04
CA THR A 456 -21.79 -9.34 1.41
C THR A 456 -22.68 -8.17 1.81
N GLU A 457 -22.71 -7.81 3.08
CA GLU A 457 -23.56 -6.75 3.64
C GLU A 457 -22.95 -5.34 3.51
N ALA A 458 -21.83 -5.16 2.81
CA ALA A 458 -21.16 -3.87 2.68
C ALA A 458 -22.08 -2.77 2.13
N GLY A 459 -22.21 -1.66 2.86
CA GLY A 459 -23.02 -0.49 2.51
C GLY A 459 -24.49 -0.55 2.98
N TYR A 460 -24.90 -1.62 3.65
CA TYR A 460 -26.30 -1.78 4.11
C TYR A 460 -26.52 -1.52 5.58
N ASP A 461 -25.48 -1.34 6.36
CA ASP A 461 -25.60 -1.08 7.78
C ASP A 461 -24.41 -0.26 8.28
N GLU A 462 -24.47 0.17 9.51
CA GLU A 462 -23.42 0.89 10.22
C GLU A 462 -22.14 0.03 10.25
N PRO A 463 -21.00 0.55 9.76
CA PRO A 463 -19.78 -0.26 9.57
C PRO A 463 -19.23 -0.90 10.86
N MET A 464 -19.29 -0.17 11.98
CA MET A 464 -18.86 -0.71 13.28
C MET A 464 -19.78 -1.84 13.75
N ALA A 465 -21.09 -1.73 13.51
CA ALA A 465 -22.04 -2.78 13.84
C ALA A 465 -21.79 -4.05 12.99
N GLN A 466 -21.48 -3.89 11.69
CA GLN A 466 -21.06 -5.00 10.82
C GLN A 466 -19.79 -5.68 11.34
N TYR A 467 -18.78 -4.88 11.73
CA TYR A 467 -17.55 -5.40 12.28
C TYR A 467 -17.78 -6.17 13.58
N VAL A 468 -18.58 -5.64 14.50
CA VAL A 468 -18.91 -6.32 15.76
C VAL A 468 -19.68 -7.61 15.52
N ARG A 469 -20.59 -7.69 14.54
CA ARG A 469 -21.27 -8.94 14.17
C ARG A 469 -20.28 -10.00 13.64
N PHE A 470 -19.28 -9.58 12.90
CA PHE A 470 -18.22 -10.47 12.44
C PHE A 470 -17.32 -10.91 13.60
N ARG A 471 -16.79 -9.94 14.37
CA ARG A 471 -15.71 -10.17 15.33
C ARG A 471 -16.18 -10.57 16.73
N GLY A 472 -17.41 -10.19 17.09
CA GLY A 472 -17.96 -10.36 18.44
C GLY A 472 -17.55 -9.25 19.42
N ALA A 473 -16.72 -8.29 19.00
CA ALA A 473 -16.23 -7.17 19.80
C ALA A 473 -15.84 -6.00 18.90
N VAL A 474 -15.65 -4.80 19.48
CA VAL A 474 -15.01 -3.68 18.82
C VAL A 474 -13.54 -4.01 18.51
N PRO A 475 -12.95 -3.39 17.45
CA PRO A 475 -11.57 -3.68 17.07
C PRO A 475 -10.58 -3.34 18.19
N ASP A 476 -9.60 -4.22 18.41
CA ASP A 476 -8.50 -4.01 19.36
C ASP A 476 -7.25 -3.53 18.62
N VAL A 477 -6.63 -2.46 19.10
CA VAL A 477 -5.37 -1.92 18.55
C VAL A 477 -4.14 -2.75 18.95
N LYS A 478 -4.23 -3.56 20.02
CA LYS A 478 -3.10 -4.34 20.54
C LYS A 478 -2.48 -5.29 19.52
N PRO A 479 -3.23 -6.04 18.69
CA PRO A 479 -2.65 -6.87 17.64
C PRO A 479 -1.77 -6.08 16.67
N LEU A 480 -2.16 -4.86 16.30
CA LEU A 480 -1.33 -3.98 15.49
C LEU A 480 -0.08 -3.52 16.25
N MET A 481 -0.22 -3.11 17.50
CA MET A 481 0.92 -2.63 18.32
C MET A 481 1.99 -3.72 18.55
N ARG A 482 1.62 -5.00 18.57
CA ARG A 482 2.59 -6.11 18.68
C ARG A 482 3.51 -6.24 17.46
N ARG A 483 3.22 -5.54 16.38
CA ARG A 483 4.06 -5.48 15.18
C ARG A 483 5.15 -4.39 15.25
N TYR A 484 5.17 -3.60 16.32
CA TYR A 484 6.18 -2.60 16.64
C TYR A 484 7.21 -3.11 17.68
#